data_2afbc712e8941c4b5634eda8cbdd6708
#
_entry.id   2afbc712e8941c4b5634eda8cbdd6708
#
_cell.length_a   1.000
_cell.length_b   1.000
_cell.length_c   1.000
_cell.angle_alpha   90.00
_cell.angle_beta   90.00
_cell.angle_gamma   90.00
#
_symmetry.space_group_name_H-M   'P 1'
#
loop_
_entity.id
_entity.type
_entity.pdbx_description
1 polymer ?
#
loop_
_entity_poly.entity_id
_entity_poly.type
_entity_poly.pdbx_seq_one_letter_code
_entity_poly.pdbx_strand_id
1 'polypeptide(L)'
;DYALRKILGLRSRSPRWAVAAKFKSKKAETQILDIEIQVGRTGVITPVAKVKEVDLSGALITSATLHNQDEIDKKDIRIKDFVFIERSGDVIPKISTVILSKRPSNTSKYNISDNNCPSCKGVIRRIEDEAAYRCLNNDCSSRKKGVLQHFCSKNAMNIEGLGPQIIQQLIDESLLDKIDDIFKLNYPQVVDLDRFQDKSANNLIDSIEKSKKTTFSRFIFGLGYPP
;
A
#
# COMPACT_ATOMS: atom_id res chain seq x y z
N ASP A 1 9.83 -19.89 31.85
CA ASP A 1 9.31 -19.41 33.14
C ASP A 1 8.33 -18.24 32.91
N TYR A 2 7.08 -18.37 33.37
CA TYR A 2 6.04 -17.35 33.21
C TYR A 2 6.29 -16.10 34.05
N ALA A 3 6.91 -16.24 35.22
CA ALA A 3 7.23 -15.11 36.09
C ALA A 3 8.27 -14.19 35.43
N LEU A 4 9.31 -14.75 34.83
CA LEU A 4 10.33 -14.00 34.09
C LEU A 4 9.75 -13.30 32.87
N ARG A 5 8.79 -13.92 32.15
CA ARG A 5 8.10 -13.30 31.00
C ARG A 5 7.33 -12.04 31.42
N LYS A 6 6.66 -12.06 32.56
CA LYS A 6 5.98 -10.89 33.12
C LYS A 6 6.95 -9.76 33.48
N ILE A 7 8.10 -10.09 34.05
CA ILE A 7 9.15 -9.13 34.42
C ILE A 7 9.73 -8.46 33.16
N LEU A 8 10.05 -9.24 32.11
CA LEU A 8 10.61 -8.73 30.87
C LEU A 8 9.60 -7.89 30.07
N GLY A 9 8.32 -8.22 30.15
CA GLY A 9 7.24 -7.48 29.54
C GLY A 9 7.25 -7.45 28.02
N LEU A 10 6.64 -6.39 27.45
CA LEU A 10 6.50 -6.18 26.01
C LEU A 10 7.31 -4.94 25.56
N ARG A 11 7.74 -4.92 24.32
CA ARG A 11 8.22 -3.75 23.60
C ARG A 11 7.23 -3.47 22.48
N SER A 12 6.42 -2.41 22.61
CA SER A 12 5.33 -2.13 21.68
C SER A 12 4.39 -3.35 21.56
N ARG A 13 4.37 -4.05 20.45
CA ARG A 13 3.52 -5.22 20.18
C ARG A 13 4.25 -6.57 20.28
N SER A 14 5.53 -6.55 20.65
CA SER A 14 6.37 -7.75 20.67
C SER A 14 6.85 -8.07 22.09
N PRO A 15 6.90 -9.35 22.48
CA PRO A 15 7.48 -9.74 23.75
C PRO A 15 9.00 -9.56 23.75
N ARG A 16 9.57 -9.01 24.83
CA ARG A 16 11.03 -8.88 25.00
C ARG A 16 11.73 -10.22 25.25
N TRP A 17 10.98 -11.23 25.61
CA TRP A 17 11.48 -12.56 25.97
C TRP A 17 11.36 -13.58 24.83
N ALA A 18 10.90 -13.18 23.63
CA ALA A 18 10.75 -14.08 22.49
C ALA A 18 11.58 -13.61 21.30
N VAL A 19 12.16 -14.57 20.61
CA VAL A 19 12.87 -14.37 19.34
C VAL A 19 12.19 -15.22 18.26
N ALA A 20 11.86 -14.60 17.14
CA ALA A 20 11.31 -15.31 16.00
C ALA A 20 12.42 -15.95 15.17
N ALA A 21 12.45 -17.29 15.09
CA ALA A 21 13.28 -18.00 14.15
C ALA A 21 12.58 -18.01 12.77
N LYS A 22 13.28 -17.54 11.74
CA LYS A 22 12.77 -17.57 10.37
C LYS A 22 13.66 -18.44 9.50
N PHE A 23 13.04 -19.38 8.79
CA PHE A 23 13.73 -20.18 7.77
C PHE A 23 14.11 -19.34 6.57
N LYS A 24 15.05 -19.81 5.76
CA LYS A 24 15.37 -19.20 4.47
C LYS A 24 14.12 -19.19 3.60
N SER A 25 13.80 -18.03 3.03
CA SER A 25 12.68 -17.88 2.11
C SER A 25 12.86 -18.79 0.89
N LYS A 26 11.80 -19.51 0.51
CA LYS A 26 11.77 -20.20 -0.77
C LYS A 26 11.85 -19.16 -1.89
N LYS A 27 12.47 -19.53 -3.00
CA LYS A 27 12.57 -18.72 -4.20
C LYS A 27 11.86 -19.41 -5.35
N ALA A 28 11.21 -18.62 -6.20
CA ALA A 28 10.65 -19.11 -7.45
C ALA A 28 11.19 -18.27 -8.61
N GLU A 29 11.40 -18.91 -9.76
CA GLU A 29 11.81 -18.23 -10.99
C GLU A 29 10.57 -17.75 -11.74
N THR A 30 10.61 -16.50 -12.24
CA THR A 30 9.58 -15.94 -13.10
C THR A 30 10.17 -14.91 -14.04
N GLN A 31 9.34 -14.35 -14.94
CA GLN A 31 9.74 -13.31 -15.87
C GLN A 31 8.98 -12.01 -15.58
N ILE A 32 9.68 -10.88 -15.60
CA ILE A 32 9.06 -9.54 -15.53
C ILE A 32 8.38 -9.24 -16.85
N LEU A 33 7.08 -9.00 -16.80
CA LEU A 33 6.26 -8.65 -17.97
C LEU A 33 6.25 -7.13 -18.16
N ASP A 34 6.10 -6.38 -17.06
CA ASP A 34 6.03 -4.93 -17.04
C ASP A 34 6.41 -4.37 -15.67
N ILE A 35 6.65 -3.06 -15.58
CA ILE A 35 6.87 -2.33 -14.32
C ILE A 35 5.84 -1.20 -14.23
N GLU A 36 4.92 -1.33 -13.30
CA GLU A 36 3.91 -0.32 -12.99
C GLU A 36 4.34 0.56 -11.83
N ILE A 37 3.83 1.78 -11.79
CA ILE A 37 4.06 2.74 -10.72
C ILE A 37 2.79 2.87 -9.88
N GLN A 38 2.92 2.73 -8.57
CA GLN A 38 1.86 3.00 -7.60
C GLN A 38 2.15 4.28 -6.83
N VAL A 39 1.09 5.04 -6.52
CA VAL A 39 1.20 6.31 -5.79
C VAL A 39 0.61 6.15 -4.39
N GLY A 40 1.42 6.33 -3.38
CA GLY A 40 0.99 6.30 -1.98
C GLY A 40 0.34 7.61 -1.51
N ARG A 41 -0.25 7.60 -0.32
CA ARG A 41 -0.93 8.77 0.29
C ARG A 41 -0.04 10.02 0.43
N THR A 42 1.25 9.84 0.64
CA THR A 42 2.23 10.93 0.75
C THR A 42 2.82 11.34 -0.60
N GLY A 43 2.31 10.79 -1.71
CA GLY A 43 2.85 10.99 -3.05
C GLY A 43 4.04 10.08 -3.38
N VAL A 44 4.54 9.27 -2.45
CA VAL A 44 5.64 8.33 -2.70
C VAL A 44 5.28 7.40 -3.84
N ILE A 45 6.22 7.28 -4.77
CA ILE A 45 6.13 6.40 -5.93
C ILE A 45 6.79 5.06 -5.58
N THR A 46 6.02 4.00 -5.70
CA THR A 46 6.51 2.64 -5.50
C THR A 46 6.42 1.87 -6.82
N PRO A 47 7.55 1.48 -7.42
CA PRO A 47 7.55 0.63 -8.61
C PRO A 47 7.21 -0.81 -8.20
N VAL A 48 6.37 -1.46 -9.00
CA VAL A 48 5.91 -2.84 -8.82
C VAL A 48 6.08 -3.59 -10.13
N ALA A 49 6.88 -4.64 -10.12
CA ALA A 49 7.01 -5.52 -11.27
C ALA A 49 5.76 -6.39 -11.40
N LYS A 50 5.15 -6.38 -12.59
CA LYS A 50 4.21 -7.41 -13.03
C LYS A 50 5.01 -8.59 -13.53
N VAL A 51 4.75 -9.76 -13.00
CA VAL A 51 5.49 -10.96 -13.34
C VAL A 51 4.58 -12.03 -13.92
N LYS A 52 5.15 -12.92 -14.73
CA LYS A 52 4.44 -14.12 -15.14
C LYS A 52 4.06 -14.90 -13.89
N GLU A 53 2.80 -15.33 -13.83
CA GLU A 53 2.25 -16.02 -12.67
C GLU A 53 3.13 -17.23 -12.27
N VAL A 54 3.42 -17.32 -10.99
CA VAL A 54 4.23 -18.40 -10.43
C VAL A 54 3.78 -18.75 -9.02
N ASP A 55 3.77 -20.03 -8.70
CA ASP A 55 3.53 -20.50 -7.33
C ASP A 55 4.77 -20.25 -6.45
N LEU A 56 4.56 -19.60 -5.33
CA LEU A 56 5.58 -19.41 -4.31
C LEU A 56 5.02 -19.79 -2.94
N SER A 57 5.31 -21.01 -2.53
CA SER A 57 4.86 -21.59 -1.25
C SER A 57 3.33 -21.63 -1.12
N GLY A 58 2.62 -22.07 -2.17
CA GLY A 58 1.17 -22.22 -2.17
C GLY A 58 0.40 -20.91 -2.43
N ALA A 59 1.09 -19.83 -2.79
CA ALA A 59 0.45 -18.60 -3.23
C ALA A 59 0.85 -18.27 -4.66
N LEU A 60 -0.15 -17.98 -5.53
CA LEU A 60 0.08 -17.50 -6.89
C LEU A 60 0.50 -16.04 -6.86
N ILE A 61 1.70 -15.76 -7.36
CA ILE A 61 2.28 -14.43 -7.39
C ILE A 61 2.26 -13.90 -8.81
N THR A 62 1.65 -12.72 -8.99
CA THR A 62 1.56 -11.98 -10.25
C THR A 62 2.25 -10.61 -10.19
N SER A 63 2.70 -10.20 -8.99
CA SER A 63 3.39 -8.92 -8.80
C SER A 63 4.40 -8.98 -7.65
N ALA A 64 5.47 -8.20 -7.76
CA ALA A 64 6.51 -8.09 -6.73
C ALA A 64 6.97 -6.64 -6.60
N THR A 65 7.17 -6.18 -5.37
CA THR A 65 7.67 -4.82 -5.15
C THR A 65 9.13 -4.68 -5.58
N LEU A 66 9.45 -3.52 -6.16
CA LEU A 66 10.82 -3.10 -6.49
C LEU A 66 11.36 -2.06 -5.52
N HIS A 67 10.58 -1.70 -4.49
CA HIS A 67 10.86 -0.69 -3.46
C HIS A 67 11.04 0.73 -4.03
N ASN A 68 12.14 1.01 -4.74
CA ASN A 68 12.50 2.33 -5.28
C ASN A 68 13.46 2.18 -6.46
N GLN A 69 13.87 3.32 -7.06
CA GLN A 69 14.81 3.33 -8.17
C GLN A 69 16.19 2.77 -7.79
N ASP A 70 16.68 3.07 -6.58
CA ASP A 70 18.00 2.63 -6.14
C ASP A 70 18.10 1.09 -6.09
N GLU A 71 17.02 0.40 -5.69
CA GLU A 71 16.96 -1.06 -5.73
C GLU A 71 16.87 -1.62 -7.16
N ILE A 72 16.20 -0.92 -8.07
CA ILE A 72 16.18 -1.27 -9.50
C ILE A 72 17.58 -1.18 -10.08
N ASP A 73 18.27 -0.06 -9.82
CA ASP A 73 19.61 0.18 -10.33
C ASP A 73 20.64 -0.79 -9.74
N LYS A 74 20.61 -0.98 -8.42
CA LYS A 74 21.48 -1.91 -7.71
C LYS A 74 21.40 -3.35 -8.21
N LYS A 75 20.23 -3.79 -8.61
CA LYS A 75 19.98 -5.15 -9.14
C LYS A 75 19.99 -5.19 -10.66
N ASP A 76 20.13 -4.06 -11.34
CA ASP A 76 20.02 -3.90 -12.79
C ASP A 76 18.76 -4.58 -13.36
N ILE A 77 17.58 -4.28 -12.73
CA ILE A 77 16.30 -4.88 -13.10
C ILE A 77 15.77 -4.21 -14.37
N ARG A 78 15.35 -5.02 -15.34
CA ARG A 78 14.79 -4.58 -16.61
C ARG A 78 13.49 -5.31 -16.94
N ILE A 79 12.62 -4.69 -17.73
CA ILE A 79 11.45 -5.36 -18.29
C ILE A 79 11.93 -6.53 -19.16
N LYS A 80 11.24 -7.67 -19.10
CA LYS A 80 11.54 -8.95 -19.73
C LYS A 80 12.65 -9.78 -19.05
N ASP A 81 13.28 -9.31 -17.99
CA ASP A 81 14.24 -10.12 -17.23
C ASP A 81 13.60 -11.35 -16.62
N PHE A 82 14.36 -12.42 -16.58
CA PHE A 82 14.08 -13.56 -15.70
C PHE A 82 14.67 -13.28 -14.33
N VAL A 83 13.88 -13.52 -13.28
CA VAL A 83 14.22 -13.14 -11.90
C VAL A 83 13.85 -14.23 -10.92
N PHE A 84 14.57 -14.28 -9.81
CA PHE A 84 14.09 -14.99 -8.62
C PHE A 84 13.28 -14.05 -7.74
N ILE A 85 12.08 -14.49 -7.37
CA ILE A 85 11.26 -13.82 -6.37
C ILE A 85 11.27 -14.57 -5.04
N GLU A 86 11.14 -13.85 -3.95
CA GLU A 86 11.00 -14.39 -2.60
C GLU A 86 9.97 -13.59 -1.81
N ARG A 87 9.37 -14.18 -0.77
CA ARG A 87 8.46 -13.47 0.13
C ARG A 87 9.22 -12.98 1.36
N SER A 88 9.34 -11.67 1.54
CA SER A 88 9.93 -11.07 2.73
C SER A 88 9.01 -11.29 3.92
N GLY A 89 9.49 -12.02 4.95
CA GLY A 89 8.69 -12.35 6.12
C GLY A 89 7.42 -13.16 5.81
N ASP A 90 7.42 -13.91 4.71
CA ASP A 90 6.29 -14.69 4.17
C ASP A 90 5.05 -13.84 3.79
N VAL A 91 5.20 -12.53 3.61
CA VAL A 91 4.08 -11.62 3.32
C VAL A 91 4.21 -10.93 1.97
N ILE A 92 5.28 -10.16 1.75
CA ILE A 92 5.40 -9.29 0.58
C ILE A 92 6.38 -9.89 -0.44
N PRO A 93 5.91 -10.21 -1.68
CA PRO A 93 6.78 -10.65 -2.75
C PRO A 93 7.75 -9.54 -3.16
N LYS A 94 9.03 -9.87 -3.28
CA LYS A 94 10.08 -8.97 -3.79
C LYS A 94 11.01 -9.71 -4.74
N ILE A 95 11.64 -8.97 -5.65
CA ILE A 95 12.69 -9.53 -6.50
C ILE A 95 13.95 -9.70 -5.67
N SER A 96 14.46 -10.93 -5.63
CA SER A 96 15.72 -11.29 -4.95
C SER A 96 16.91 -10.96 -5.84
N THR A 97 16.96 -11.58 -7.03
CA THR A 97 18.07 -11.42 -7.99
C THR A 97 17.58 -11.56 -9.43
N VAL A 98 18.29 -10.92 -10.36
CA VAL A 98 18.12 -11.10 -11.81
C VAL A 98 18.96 -12.29 -12.28
N ILE A 99 18.44 -13.08 -13.22
CA ILE A 99 19.13 -14.22 -13.84
C ILE A 99 19.77 -13.70 -15.15
N LEU A 100 20.96 -13.13 -15.04
CA LEU A 100 21.66 -12.51 -16.16
C LEU A 100 21.88 -13.45 -17.35
N SER A 101 22.11 -14.73 -17.09
CA SER A 101 22.27 -15.75 -18.14
C SER A 101 21.03 -15.97 -19.03
N LYS A 102 19.84 -15.56 -18.54
CA LYS A 102 18.57 -15.66 -19.27
C LYS A 102 18.05 -14.30 -19.76
N ARG A 103 18.84 -13.23 -19.60
CA ARG A 103 18.41 -11.88 -20.02
C ARG A 103 18.30 -11.79 -21.54
N PRO A 104 17.13 -11.37 -22.07
CA PRO A 104 16.98 -11.10 -23.49
C PRO A 104 17.87 -9.92 -23.94
N SER A 105 18.40 -9.98 -25.18
CA SER A 105 19.27 -8.92 -25.72
C SER A 105 18.57 -7.58 -25.94
N ASN A 106 17.24 -7.56 -26.06
CA ASN A 106 16.42 -6.38 -26.33
C ASN A 106 15.82 -5.75 -25.07
N THR A 107 16.55 -5.74 -23.96
CA THR A 107 16.14 -5.09 -22.72
C THR A 107 16.82 -3.72 -22.56
N SER A 108 16.08 -2.76 -21.99
CA SER A 108 16.58 -1.43 -21.64
C SER A 108 16.48 -1.20 -20.12
N LYS A 109 17.31 -0.32 -19.59
CA LYS A 109 17.20 0.11 -18.20
C LYS A 109 15.86 0.81 -17.98
N TYR A 110 15.24 0.55 -16.84
CA TYR A 110 14.01 1.21 -16.42
C TYR A 110 14.35 2.38 -15.50
N ASN A 111 13.75 3.54 -15.75
CA ASN A 111 13.90 4.71 -14.91
C ASN A 111 12.52 5.29 -14.55
N ILE A 112 12.26 5.47 -13.27
CA ILE A 112 11.02 6.08 -12.78
C ILE A 112 10.85 7.51 -13.28
N SER A 113 11.96 8.28 -13.40
CA SER A 113 11.93 9.68 -13.85
C SER A 113 11.42 9.88 -15.27
N ASP A 114 11.46 8.83 -16.10
CA ASP A 114 10.99 8.88 -17.48
C ASP A 114 9.45 8.82 -17.56
N ASN A 115 8.79 8.66 -16.40
CA ASN A 115 7.36 8.52 -16.29
C ASN A 115 6.72 9.74 -15.61
N ASN A 116 5.46 9.97 -15.93
CA ASN A 116 4.58 10.88 -15.19
C ASN A 116 3.75 10.10 -14.16
N CYS A 117 3.19 10.82 -13.19
CA CYS A 117 2.27 10.22 -12.23
C CYS A 117 1.11 9.50 -12.96
N PRO A 118 0.87 8.20 -12.72
CA PRO A 118 -0.16 7.45 -13.44
C PRO A 118 -1.57 7.99 -13.17
N SER A 119 -1.76 8.61 -12.02
CA SER A 119 -3.06 9.11 -11.56
C SER A 119 -3.38 10.52 -12.10
N CYS A 120 -2.49 11.49 -11.88
CA CYS A 120 -2.75 12.89 -12.22
C CYS A 120 -1.90 13.41 -13.39
N LYS A 121 -1.07 12.57 -14.01
CA LYS A 121 -0.13 12.92 -15.10
C LYS A 121 0.88 14.02 -14.76
N GLY A 122 0.93 14.46 -13.50
CA GLY A 122 1.90 15.44 -13.01
C GLY A 122 3.32 14.88 -12.94
N VAL A 123 4.29 15.76 -12.83
CA VAL A 123 5.71 15.42 -12.78
C VAL A 123 6.03 14.65 -11.51
N ILE A 124 6.84 13.60 -11.66
CA ILE A 124 7.42 12.83 -10.57
C ILE A 124 8.84 13.35 -10.34
N ARG A 125 9.19 13.63 -9.09
CA ARG A 125 10.55 14.09 -8.73
C ARG A 125 11.12 13.33 -7.57
N ARG A 126 12.42 13.14 -7.57
CA ARG A 126 13.19 12.71 -6.41
C ARG A 126 13.40 13.92 -5.51
N ILE A 127 13.14 13.77 -4.22
CA ILE A 127 13.44 14.79 -3.22
C ILE A 127 14.89 14.58 -2.78
N GLU A 128 15.64 15.66 -2.60
CA GLU A 128 17.00 15.62 -2.03
C GLU A 128 16.97 14.83 -0.71
N ASP A 129 17.99 14.00 -0.51
CA ASP A 129 18.16 13.13 0.66
C ASP A 129 17.11 12.00 0.82
N GLU A 130 16.15 11.82 -0.12
CA GLU A 130 15.23 10.69 -0.11
C GLU A 130 15.57 9.67 -1.23
N ALA A 131 15.46 8.38 -0.89
CA ALA A 131 15.55 7.31 -1.89
C ALA A 131 14.30 7.21 -2.78
N ALA A 132 13.22 7.92 -2.42
CA ALA A 132 11.92 7.82 -3.05
C ALA A 132 11.65 8.96 -4.04
N TYR A 133 11.04 8.61 -5.17
CA TYR A 133 10.39 9.58 -6.05
C TYR A 133 9.00 9.92 -5.51
N ARG A 134 8.53 11.15 -5.77
CA ARG A 134 7.20 11.61 -5.34
C ARG A 134 6.44 12.34 -6.44
N CYS A 135 5.14 12.13 -6.46
CA CYS A 135 4.21 13.02 -7.13
C CYS A 135 3.99 14.25 -6.23
N LEU A 136 4.32 15.45 -6.72
CA LEU A 136 4.22 16.69 -5.95
C LEU A 136 2.85 17.36 -6.05
N ASN A 137 1.96 16.87 -6.92
CA ASN A 137 0.62 17.42 -7.06
C ASN A 137 -0.23 17.10 -5.82
N ASN A 138 -0.65 18.12 -5.08
CA ASN A 138 -1.51 17.99 -3.91
C ASN A 138 -2.93 17.54 -4.26
N ASP A 139 -3.40 17.84 -5.48
CA ASP A 139 -4.71 17.43 -6.00
C ASP A 139 -4.70 16.06 -6.71
N CYS A 140 -3.61 15.31 -6.57
CA CYS A 140 -3.53 13.97 -7.13
C CYS A 140 -4.60 13.05 -6.50
N SER A 141 -5.47 12.47 -7.33
CA SER A 141 -6.58 11.61 -6.87
C SER A 141 -6.11 10.39 -6.08
N SER A 142 -4.98 9.78 -6.45
CA SER A 142 -4.39 8.68 -5.67
C SER A 142 -3.92 9.12 -4.29
N ARG A 143 -3.37 10.34 -4.15
CA ARG A 143 -2.98 10.87 -2.83
C ARG A 143 -4.21 11.15 -1.98
N LYS A 144 -5.22 11.82 -2.52
CA LYS A 144 -6.50 12.09 -1.83
C LYS A 144 -7.14 10.80 -1.34
N LYS A 145 -7.29 9.82 -2.25
CA LYS A 145 -7.80 8.48 -1.89
C LYS A 145 -7.00 7.82 -0.78
N GLY A 146 -5.67 7.87 -0.87
CA GLY A 146 -4.79 7.28 0.15
C GLY A 146 -4.92 7.95 1.52
N VAL A 147 -5.11 9.28 1.58
CA VAL A 147 -5.37 10.03 2.81
C VAL A 147 -6.70 9.59 3.43
N LEU A 148 -7.76 9.51 2.64
CA LEU A 148 -9.08 9.07 3.11
C LEU A 148 -9.06 7.62 3.63
N GLN A 149 -8.41 6.71 2.90
CA GLN A 149 -8.23 5.33 3.35
C GLN A 149 -7.46 5.22 4.66
N HIS A 150 -6.40 6.01 4.82
CA HIS A 150 -5.63 6.04 6.05
C HIS A 150 -6.48 6.55 7.21
N PHE A 151 -7.21 7.65 7.01
CA PHE A 151 -8.08 8.24 8.02
C PHE A 151 -9.16 7.25 8.49
N CYS A 152 -9.79 6.53 7.57
CA CYS A 152 -10.84 5.55 7.88
C CYS A 152 -10.29 4.24 8.48
N SER A 153 -8.98 3.98 8.39
CA SER A 153 -8.37 2.70 8.75
C SER A 153 -8.59 2.30 10.22
N LYS A 154 -8.49 0.98 10.48
CA LYS A 154 -8.66 0.39 11.82
C LYS A 154 -7.77 1.03 12.90
N ASN A 155 -6.55 1.45 12.55
CA ASN A 155 -5.61 2.06 13.49
C ASN A 155 -5.86 3.57 13.71
N ALA A 156 -6.60 4.21 12.80
CA ALA A 156 -7.01 5.62 12.89
C ALA A 156 -8.46 5.72 13.41
N MET A 157 -9.38 6.27 12.63
CA MET A 157 -10.76 6.48 13.05
C MET A 157 -11.60 5.21 13.14
N ASN A 158 -11.14 4.10 12.54
CA ASN A 158 -11.81 2.80 12.52
C ASN A 158 -13.26 2.86 12.01
N ILE A 159 -13.46 3.44 10.85
CA ILE A 159 -14.79 3.54 10.23
C ILE A 159 -15.05 2.23 9.47
N GLU A 160 -15.78 1.32 10.09
CA GLU A 160 -16.13 0.04 9.48
C GLU A 160 -17.10 0.24 8.32
N GLY A 161 -16.92 -0.53 7.25
CA GLY A 161 -17.70 -0.40 6.01
C GLY A 161 -17.11 0.61 5.01
N LEU A 162 -16.25 1.54 5.42
CA LEU A 162 -15.63 2.52 4.54
C LEU A 162 -14.27 2.01 4.03
N GLY A 163 -14.32 0.92 3.27
CA GLY A 163 -13.15 0.31 2.65
C GLY A 163 -12.69 0.98 1.35
N PRO A 164 -11.55 0.55 0.76
CA PRO A 164 -10.95 1.18 -0.43
C PRO A 164 -11.88 1.26 -1.65
N GLN A 165 -12.77 0.29 -1.84
CA GLN A 165 -13.74 0.26 -2.94
C GLN A 165 -14.86 1.28 -2.73
N ILE A 166 -15.40 1.35 -1.51
CA ILE A 166 -16.45 2.29 -1.16
C ILE A 166 -15.94 3.74 -1.20
N ILE A 167 -14.73 3.98 -0.69
CA ILE A 167 -14.08 5.30 -0.81
C ILE A 167 -13.93 5.70 -2.29
N GLN A 168 -13.53 4.77 -3.17
CA GLN A 168 -13.43 5.06 -4.59
C GLN A 168 -14.79 5.43 -5.17
N GLN A 169 -15.82 4.65 -4.89
CA GLN A 169 -17.18 4.89 -5.39
C GLN A 169 -17.71 6.25 -4.94
N LEU A 170 -17.53 6.61 -3.66
CA LEU A 170 -17.92 7.92 -3.13
C LEU A 170 -17.15 9.08 -3.79
N ILE A 171 -15.89 8.87 -4.15
CA ILE A 171 -15.11 9.86 -4.92
C ILE A 171 -15.65 10.00 -6.34
N ASP A 172 -15.95 8.88 -7.00
CA ASP A 172 -16.47 8.86 -8.37
C ASP A 172 -17.85 9.54 -8.46
N GLU A 173 -18.69 9.37 -7.43
CA GLU A 173 -19.98 10.05 -7.26
C GLU A 173 -19.85 11.49 -6.72
N SER A 174 -18.63 12.03 -6.57
CA SER A 174 -18.37 13.37 -6.04
C SER A 174 -18.94 13.64 -4.64
N LEU A 175 -19.18 12.59 -3.86
CA LEU A 175 -19.65 12.67 -2.49
C LEU A 175 -18.51 12.80 -1.46
N LEU A 176 -17.26 12.52 -1.88
CA LEU A 176 -16.10 12.50 -1.01
C LEU A 176 -14.86 13.05 -1.72
N ASP A 177 -14.39 14.24 -1.33
CA ASP A 177 -13.15 14.85 -1.79
C ASP A 177 -12.12 15.00 -0.66
N LYS A 178 -12.58 15.25 0.55
CA LYS A 178 -11.75 15.51 1.73
C LYS A 178 -12.33 14.86 2.99
N ILE A 179 -11.53 14.84 4.07
CA ILE A 179 -11.83 14.12 5.31
C ILE A 179 -13.16 14.57 5.94
N ASP A 180 -13.46 15.85 5.92
CA ASP A 180 -14.68 16.38 6.52
C ASP A 180 -15.97 15.95 5.79
N ASP A 181 -15.88 15.60 4.52
CA ASP A 181 -17.04 15.11 3.76
C ASP A 181 -17.53 13.75 4.27
N ILE A 182 -16.64 12.94 4.88
CA ILE A 182 -17.02 11.66 5.51
C ILE A 182 -18.14 11.88 6.53
N PHE A 183 -18.07 12.96 7.32
CA PHE A 183 -19.02 13.26 8.38
C PHE A 183 -20.29 13.97 7.90
N LYS A 184 -20.38 14.29 6.60
CA LYS A 184 -21.56 14.85 5.94
C LYS A 184 -22.38 13.80 5.20
N LEU A 185 -21.83 12.57 5.05
CA LEU A 185 -22.54 11.47 4.43
C LEU A 185 -23.83 11.16 5.20
N ASN A 186 -24.88 10.93 4.45
CA ASN A 186 -26.19 10.59 4.99
C ASN A 186 -26.73 9.29 4.39
N TYR A 187 -27.78 8.75 5.02
CA TYR A 187 -28.37 7.46 4.62
C TYR A 187 -28.79 7.44 3.14
N PRO A 188 -29.55 8.44 2.59
CA PRO A 188 -29.94 8.42 1.18
C PRO A 188 -28.78 8.30 0.21
N GLN A 189 -27.68 9.01 0.46
CA GLN A 189 -26.48 8.98 -0.39
C GLN A 189 -25.79 7.61 -0.34
N VAL A 190 -25.79 6.96 0.81
CA VAL A 190 -25.08 5.69 1.02
C VAL A 190 -25.88 4.51 0.49
N VAL A 191 -27.21 4.50 0.65
CA VAL A 191 -28.06 3.39 0.21
C VAL A 191 -28.11 3.26 -1.31
N ASP A 192 -27.89 4.36 -2.04
CA ASP A 192 -27.87 4.41 -3.50
C ASP A 192 -26.55 3.90 -4.11
N LEU A 193 -25.52 3.67 -3.27
CA LEU A 193 -24.25 3.10 -3.74
C LEU A 193 -24.38 1.63 -4.14
N ASP A 194 -23.57 1.22 -5.14
CA ASP A 194 -23.50 -0.18 -5.55
C ASP A 194 -23.23 -1.12 -4.37
N ARG A 195 -23.95 -2.23 -4.30
CA ARG A 195 -23.84 -3.27 -3.28
C ARG A 195 -24.27 -2.83 -1.87
N PHE A 196 -24.84 -1.64 -1.72
CA PHE A 196 -25.47 -1.25 -0.47
C PHE A 196 -26.95 -1.66 -0.44
N GLN A 197 -27.43 -1.90 0.75
CA GLN A 197 -28.82 -2.14 1.12
C GLN A 197 -29.05 -1.44 2.46
N ASP A 198 -30.30 -1.35 2.91
CA ASP A 198 -30.68 -0.66 4.15
C ASP A 198 -29.77 -0.98 5.34
N LYS A 199 -29.48 -2.28 5.56
CA LYS A 199 -28.68 -2.72 6.70
C LYS A 199 -27.21 -2.25 6.58
N SER A 200 -26.61 -2.35 5.40
CA SER A 200 -25.21 -1.95 5.19
C SER A 200 -25.07 -0.44 5.23
N ALA A 201 -26.03 0.31 4.69
CA ALA A 201 -26.07 1.76 4.75
C ALA A 201 -26.17 2.27 6.20
N ASN A 202 -27.13 1.74 6.97
CA ASN A 202 -27.27 2.09 8.38
C ASN A 202 -26.00 1.75 9.18
N ASN A 203 -25.39 0.57 8.97
CA ASN A 203 -24.14 0.18 9.64
C ASN A 203 -23.00 1.15 9.34
N LEU A 204 -22.88 1.64 8.11
CA LEU A 204 -21.85 2.61 7.75
C LEU A 204 -22.09 3.97 8.45
N ILE A 205 -23.32 4.48 8.42
CA ILE A 205 -23.66 5.74 9.10
C ILE A 205 -23.42 5.62 10.62
N ASP A 206 -23.84 4.52 11.24
CA ASP A 206 -23.58 4.24 12.66
C ASP A 206 -22.07 4.17 12.96
N SER A 207 -21.29 3.59 12.06
CA SER A 207 -19.83 3.51 12.20
C SER A 207 -19.18 4.90 12.12
N ILE A 208 -19.63 5.76 11.22
CA ILE A 208 -19.18 7.16 11.12
C ILE A 208 -19.50 7.89 12.43
N GLU A 209 -20.73 7.79 12.95
CA GLU A 209 -21.10 8.44 14.21
C GLU A 209 -20.30 7.92 15.40
N LYS A 210 -20.08 6.62 15.50
CA LYS A 210 -19.21 6.01 16.54
C LYS A 210 -17.79 6.52 16.47
N SER A 211 -17.25 6.74 15.28
CA SER A 211 -15.87 7.19 15.07
C SER A 211 -15.61 8.58 15.66
N LYS A 212 -16.63 9.44 15.77
CA LYS A 212 -16.52 10.77 16.39
C LYS A 212 -16.10 10.73 17.88
N LYS A 213 -16.24 9.57 18.54
CA LYS A 213 -15.84 9.35 19.93
C LYS A 213 -14.47 8.69 20.09
N THR A 214 -13.62 8.74 19.06
CA THR A 214 -12.28 8.17 19.10
C THR A 214 -11.35 8.94 20.05
N THR A 215 -10.18 8.36 20.36
CA THR A 215 -9.16 9.05 21.17
C THR A 215 -8.41 10.10 20.35
N PHE A 216 -7.94 11.16 21.01
CA PHE A 216 -7.17 12.22 20.35
C PHE A 216 -5.94 11.69 19.60
N SER A 217 -5.21 10.72 20.16
CA SER A 217 -4.04 10.11 19.51
C SER A 217 -4.41 9.39 18.20
N ARG A 218 -5.54 8.70 18.15
CA ARG A 218 -6.03 8.04 16.93
C ARG A 218 -6.46 9.05 15.88
N PHE A 219 -7.08 10.13 16.29
CA PHE A 219 -7.47 11.23 15.40
C PHE A 219 -6.22 11.87 14.77
N ILE A 220 -5.22 12.25 15.59
CA ILE A 220 -3.95 12.84 15.10
C ILE A 220 -3.22 11.87 14.15
N PHE A 221 -3.17 10.58 14.51
CA PHE A 221 -2.62 9.57 13.61
C PHE A 221 -3.40 9.48 12.29
N GLY A 222 -4.74 9.57 12.34
CA GLY A 222 -5.61 9.60 11.17
C GLY A 222 -5.33 10.79 10.23
N LEU A 223 -4.98 11.94 10.77
CA LEU A 223 -4.55 13.12 10.00
C LEU A 223 -3.16 12.94 9.36
N GLY A 224 -2.45 11.87 9.67
CA GLY A 224 -1.16 11.53 9.06
C GLY A 224 0.06 11.92 9.87
N TYR A 225 -0.10 12.43 11.08
CA TYR A 225 1.02 12.68 11.99
C TYR A 225 1.51 11.34 12.57
N PRO A 226 2.82 11.14 12.72
CA PRO A 226 3.37 9.95 13.38
C PRO A 226 2.97 9.92 14.86
N PRO A 227 2.82 8.71 15.44
CA PRO A 227 2.51 8.54 16.87
C PRO A 227 3.69 8.93 17.77
#